data_07ea9fdc4aa04ee203cdcd135b8ae4a8
#
_entry.id   07ea9fdc4aa04ee203cdcd135b8ae4a8
#
_cell.length_a   1.000
_cell.length_b   1.000
_cell.length_c   1.000
_cell.angle_alpha   90.00
_cell.angle_beta   90.00
_cell.angle_gamma   90.00
#
_symmetry.space_group_name_H-M   'P 1'
#
loop_
_entity.id
_entity.type
_entity.pdbx_description
1 polymer ?
#
loop_
_entity_poly.entity_id
_entity_poly.type
_entity_poly.pdbx_seq_one_letter_code
_entity_poly.pdbx_strand_id
1 'polypeptide(L)'
;MCFDADSAPPVPPISGAAVSHDELVLEAADGNRFAAFAATPDEPKHAAIVVLPDVRGLYRFYEELALRFAERGYPTIAIDYFGRTAGSVKRDDDFEYMPHVDETTQAGIQSDVAAAVAYLASSSAVFTVGFCFGGRNSWLAAASGHGLAGAIGFYGRPGVGRDGSSGPTQRAEEIAAPILALMGGDDPGIPQEDIDAWDQALDAAGVEHEVVVYPGAPHSFFDRKYEQFAAESEDAWNRALAFIDRYS
;
A
#
# COMPACT_ATOMS: atom_id res chain seq x y z
N MET A 1 -3.62 8.40 14.40
CA MET A 1 -4.39 7.21 13.99
C MET A 1 -5.04 7.54 12.66
N CYS A 2 -4.92 6.67 11.67
CA CYS A 2 -5.41 6.94 10.32
C CYS A 2 -6.92 6.70 10.19
N PHE A 3 -7.52 5.72 10.88
CA PHE A 3 -8.96 5.42 10.91
C PHE A 3 -9.39 4.93 12.29
N ASP A 4 -10.68 4.84 12.56
CA ASP A 4 -11.21 4.20 13.77
C ASP A 4 -11.22 2.67 13.55
N ALA A 5 -11.11 1.90 14.64
CA ALA A 5 -10.93 0.44 14.57
C ALA A 5 -12.07 -0.30 13.87
N ASP A 6 -13.27 0.26 13.91
CA ASP A 6 -14.49 -0.26 13.28
C ASP A 6 -14.79 0.34 11.90
N SER A 7 -13.93 1.25 11.39
CA SER A 7 -14.14 1.86 10.08
C SER A 7 -13.93 0.89 8.94
N ALA A 8 -14.66 1.14 7.84
CA ALA A 8 -14.52 0.43 6.58
C ALA A 8 -13.96 1.36 5.50
N PRO A 9 -13.32 0.83 4.45
CA PRO A 9 -12.87 1.63 3.31
C PRO A 9 -14.04 2.38 2.65
N PRO A 10 -13.83 3.58 2.09
CA PRO A 10 -14.84 4.39 1.42
C PRO A 10 -15.26 3.81 0.04
N VAL A 11 -15.29 2.52 -0.05
CA VAL A 11 -15.61 1.77 -1.27
C VAL A 11 -16.71 0.78 -0.94
N PRO A 12 -17.93 0.99 -1.45
CA PRO A 12 -19.04 0.09 -1.16
C PRO A 12 -18.77 -1.31 -1.73
N PRO A 13 -19.21 -2.36 -1.01
CA PRO A 13 -19.11 -3.73 -1.50
C PRO A 13 -19.96 -3.94 -2.75
N ILE A 14 -19.49 -4.80 -3.65
CA ILE A 14 -20.26 -5.22 -4.82
C ILE A 14 -21.20 -6.36 -4.42
N SER A 15 -22.49 -6.10 -4.42
CA SER A 15 -23.50 -7.12 -4.07
C SER A 15 -23.44 -8.29 -5.03
N GLY A 16 -23.30 -9.50 -4.48
CA GLY A 16 -23.28 -10.74 -5.26
C GLY A 16 -21.91 -11.10 -5.85
N ALA A 17 -20.85 -10.34 -5.59
CA ALA A 17 -19.50 -10.76 -5.94
C ALA A 17 -19.11 -12.00 -5.10
N ALA A 18 -18.68 -13.05 -5.78
CA ALA A 18 -18.22 -14.27 -5.13
C ALA A 18 -16.71 -14.13 -4.80
N VAL A 19 -16.39 -14.04 -3.54
CA VAL A 19 -15.03 -13.87 -3.00
C VAL A 19 -14.84 -14.81 -1.82
N SER A 20 -13.77 -15.59 -1.84
CA SER A 20 -13.26 -16.32 -0.68
C SER A 20 -12.15 -15.54 0.00
N HIS A 21 -11.93 -15.76 1.30
CA HIS A 21 -10.83 -15.14 2.02
C HIS A 21 -10.26 -16.07 3.09
N ASP A 22 -8.99 -15.87 3.41
CA ASP A 22 -8.26 -16.65 4.41
C ASP A 22 -7.32 -15.75 5.22
N GLU A 23 -7.27 -15.97 6.54
CA GLU A 23 -6.20 -15.46 7.41
C GLU A 23 -4.99 -16.40 7.29
N LEU A 24 -3.82 -15.85 6.98
CA LEU A 24 -2.62 -16.62 6.67
C LEU A 24 -1.44 -16.18 7.55
N VAL A 25 -0.45 -17.04 7.61
CA VAL A 25 0.90 -16.69 8.07
C VAL A 25 1.86 -16.97 6.92
N LEU A 26 2.47 -15.92 6.38
CA LEU A 26 3.54 -16.04 5.39
C LEU A 26 4.89 -16.13 6.09
N GLU A 27 5.87 -16.68 5.37
CA GLU A 27 7.27 -16.75 5.79
C GLU A 27 8.15 -16.10 4.73
N ALA A 28 8.90 -15.07 5.14
CA ALA A 28 9.87 -14.39 4.31
C ALA A 28 11.17 -15.18 4.19
N ALA A 29 12.00 -14.85 3.21
CA ALA A 29 13.26 -15.56 2.94
C ALA A 29 14.26 -15.52 4.12
N ASP A 30 14.16 -14.53 4.99
CA ASP A 30 14.95 -14.41 6.22
C ASP A 30 14.38 -15.19 7.42
N GLY A 31 13.31 -15.98 7.19
CA GLY A 31 12.64 -16.80 8.21
C GLY A 31 11.63 -16.02 9.06
N ASN A 32 11.38 -14.72 8.76
CA ASN A 32 10.32 -13.97 9.44
C ASN A 32 8.95 -14.55 9.10
N ARG A 33 8.12 -14.77 10.13
CA ARG A 33 6.73 -15.18 9.97
C ARG A 33 5.82 -14.02 10.35
N PHE A 34 4.89 -13.66 9.48
CA PHE A 34 4.01 -12.52 9.67
C PHE A 34 2.57 -12.82 9.22
N ALA A 35 1.62 -12.13 9.84
CA ALA A 35 0.21 -12.27 9.52
C ALA A 35 -0.09 -11.67 8.13
N ALA A 36 -1.01 -12.30 7.42
CA ALA A 36 -1.53 -11.82 6.15
C ALA A 36 -3.01 -12.19 6.00
N PHE A 37 -3.74 -11.42 5.21
CA PHE A 37 -5.12 -11.69 4.84
C PHE A 37 -5.22 -11.74 3.32
N ALA A 38 -5.65 -12.89 2.78
CA ALA A 38 -5.84 -13.06 1.35
C ALA A 38 -7.32 -13.04 1.00
N ALA A 39 -7.66 -12.37 -0.09
CA ALA A 39 -8.99 -12.35 -0.69
C ALA A 39 -8.88 -12.78 -2.16
N THR A 40 -9.64 -13.81 -2.54
CA THR A 40 -9.55 -14.44 -3.86
C THR A 40 -10.92 -14.42 -4.53
N PRO A 41 -11.04 -13.77 -5.71
CA PRO A 41 -12.26 -13.81 -6.50
C PRO A 41 -12.47 -15.18 -7.16
N ASP A 42 -13.71 -15.58 -7.39
CA ASP A 42 -14.01 -16.81 -8.14
C ASP A 42 -13.56 -16.73 -9.61
N GLU A 43 -13.61 -15.54 -10.18
CA GLU A 43 -13.14 -15.25 -11.55
C GLU A 43 -11.97 -14.25 -11.50
N PRO A 44 -10.72 -14.71 -11.33
CA PRO A 44 -9.58 -13.83 -11.18
C PRO A 44 -9.17 -13.18 -12.51
N LYS A 45 -8.87 -11.90 -12.45
CA LYS A 45 -8.14 -11.16 -13.50
C LYS A 45 -6.65 -11.57 -13.51
N HIS A 46 -5.92 -11.07 -14.49
CA HIS A 46 -4.48 -11.33 -14.61
C HIS A 46 -3.64 -10.54 -13.59
N ALA A 47 -4.14 -9.40 -13.13
CA ALA A 47 -3.49 -8.59 -12.12
C ALA A 47 -3.83 -9.06 -10.70
N ALA A 48 -2.86 -8.91 -9.78
CA ALA A 48 -3.02 -9.17 -8.36
C ALA A 48 -2.41 -8.05 -7.52
N ILE A 49 -2.82 -7.91 -6.27
CA ILE A 49 -2.51 -6.75 -5.43
C ILE A 49 -1.93 -7.18 -4.08
N VAL A 50 -0.80 -6.58 -3.71
CA VAL A 50 -0.29 -6.58 -2.34
C VAL A 50 -0.69 -5.26 -1.67
N VAL A 51 -1.53 -5.32 -0.65
CA VAL A 51 -1.92 -4.16 0.16
C VAL A 51 -0.93 -3.97 1.29
N LEU A 52 -0.38 -2.77 1.38
CA LEU A 52 0.57 -2.34 2.39
C LEU A 52 -0.11 -1.36 3.36
N PRO A 53 -0.43 -1.79 4.59
CA PRO A 53 -1.11 -0.99 5.59
C PRO A 53 -0.37 0.28 6.02
N ASP A 54 -1.04 1.11 6.80
CA ASP A 54 -0.42 2.22 7.52
C ASP A 54 0.49 1.74 8.68
N VAL A 55 0.96 2.65 9.50
CA VAL A 55 1.87 2.37 10.65
C VAL A 55 1.30 1.39 11.69
N ARG A 56 0.03 1.06 11.65
CA ARG A 56 -0.59 0.13 12.61
C ARG A 56 -0.49 -1.32 12.19
N GLY A 57 -0.11 -1.59 10.94
CA GLY A 57 -0.06 -2.95 10.39
C GLY A 57 -1.42 -3.44 9.90
N LEU A 58 -1.60 -4.77 9.90
CA LEU A 58 -2.79 -5.41 9.36
C LEU A 58 -3.97 -5.30 10.32
N TYR A 59 -4.92 -4.46 9.95
CA TYR A 59 -6.19 -4.23 10.63
C TYR A 59 -7.38 -4.55 9.73
N ARG A 60 -8.57 -4.65 10.33
CA ARG A 60 -9.83 -4.90 9.62
C ARG A 60 -10.04 -3.98 8.41
N PHE A 61 -9.68 -2.70 8.49
CA PHE A 61 -9.80 -1.77 7.37
C PHE A 61 -9.10 -2.31 6.11
N TYR A 62 -7.88 -2.86 6.24
CA TYR A 62 -7.12 -3.40 5.11
C TYR A 62 -7.59 -4.77 4.67
N GLU A 63 -8.16 -5.57 5.57
CA GLU A 63 -8.87 -6.82 5.23
C GLU A 63 -10.10 -6.52 4.36
N GLU A 64 -10.92 -5.55 4.78
CA GLU A 64 -12.07 -5.08 4.01
C GLU A 64 -11.65 -4.49 2.66
N LEU A 65 -10.54 -3.74 2.61
CA LEU A 65 -10.01 -3.20 1.36
C LEU A 65 -9.53 -4.32 0.42
N ALA A 66 -8.90 -5.37 0.94
CA ALA A 66 -8.54 -6.55 0.14
C ALA A 66 -9.79 -7.21 -0.47
N LEU A 67 -10.88 -7.31 0.29
CA LEU A 67 -12.17 -7.78 -0.24
C LEU A 67 -12.70 -6.86 -1.36
N ARG A 68 -12.58 -5.50 -1.20
CA ARG A 68 -13.02 -4.55 -2.24
C ARG A 68 -12.27 -4.73 -3.57
N PHE A 69 -10.97 -5.03 -3.52
CA PHE A 69 -10.20 -5.36 -4.73
C PHE A 69 -10.60 -6.73 -5.31
N ALA A 70 -10.75 -7.74 -4.47
CA ALA A 70 -11.15 -9.08 -4.90
C ALA A 70 -12.54 -9.09 -5.55
N GLU A 71 -13.51 -8.32 -5.03
CA GLU A 71 -14.83 -8.12 -5.66
C GLU A 71 -14.76 -7.54 -7.08
N ARG A 72 -13.63 -6.91 -7.44
CA ARG A 72 -13.35 -6.39 -8.78
C ARG A 72 -12.51 -7.34 -9.64
N GLY A 73 -12.29 -8.54 -9.14
CA GLY A 73 -11.58 -9.60 -9.83
C GLY A 73 -10.05 -9.63 -9.59
N TYR A 74 -9.52 -8.82 -8.66
CA TYR A 74 -8.08 -8.83 -8.37
C TYR A 74 -7.77 -9.71 -7.15
N PRO A 75 -7.10 -10.87 -7.30
CA PRO A 75 -6.52 -11.59 -6.16
C PRO A 75 -5.69 -10.64 -5.31
N THR A 76 -5.96 -10.56 -4.02
CA THR A 76 -5.34 -9.54 -3.16
C THR A 76 -4.83 -10.16 -1.87
N ILE A 77 -3.68 -9.71 -1.41
CA ILE A 77 -3.15 -10.04 -0.09
C ILE A 77 -2.77 -8.76 0.66
N ALA A 78 -3.27 -8.59 1.88
CA ALA A 78 -2.84 -7.54 2.81
C ALA A 78 -1.87 -8.14 3.84
N ILE A 79 -0.75 -7.48 4.10
CA ILE A 79 0.32 -8.00 4.99
C ILE A 79 0.50 -7.17 6.25
N ASP A 80 1.00 -7.81 7.30
CA ASP A 80 1.46 -7.14 8.51
C ASP A 80 2.98 -6.91 8.47
N TYR A 81 3.47 -5.90 9.21
CA TYR A 81 4.89 -5.54 9.25
C TYR A 81 5.63 -6.06 10.50
N PHE A 82 4.90 -6.51 11.51
CA PHE A 82 5.43 -6.67 12.86
C PHE A 82 5.68 -8.12 13.27
N GLY A 83 5.77 -9.01 12.28
CA GLY A 83 6.10 -10.42 12.52
C GLY A 83 7.38 -10.61 13.33
N ARG A 84 8.42 -9.78 13.05
CA ARG A 84 9.72 -9.85 13.72
C ARG A 84 9.69 -9.41 15.18
N THR A 85 8.81 -8.51 15.54
CA THR A 85 8.80 -7.85 16.86
C THR A 85 7.59 -8.19 17.71
N ALA A 86 6.45 -8.51 17.09
CA ALA A 86 5.18 -8.80 17.78
C ALA A 86 4.55 -10.14 17.38
N GLY A 87 5.28 -10.99 16.63
CA GLY A 87 4.77 -12.28 16.17
C GLY A 87 3.70 -12.20 15.08
N SER A 88 3.26 -13.36 14.58
CA SER A 88 2.37 -13.49 13.43
C SER A 88 0.89 -13.59 13.84
N VAL A 89 0.44 -12.74 14.75
CA VAL A 89 -0.95 -12.66 15.18
C VAL A 89 -1.59 -11.38 14.64
N LYS A 90 -2.92 -11.41 14.46
CA LYS A 90 -3.71 -10.24 14.08
C LYS A 90 -3.59 -9.13 15.13
N ARG A 91 -3.57 -7.88 14.68
CA ARG A 91 -3.51 -6.71 15.56
C ARG A 91 -4.91 -6.34 16.06
N ASP A 92 -4.97 -5.92 17.30
CA ASP A 92 -6.18 -5.44 17.96
C ASP A 92 -6.05 -3.95 18.32
N ASP A 93 -7.11 -3.38 18.89
CA ASP A 93 -7.20 -1.96 19.18
C ASP A 93 -6.23 -1.50 20.26
N ASP A 94 -5.78 -2.42 21.12
CA ASP A 94 -4.85 -2.16 22.20
C ASP A 94 -3.37 -2.33 21.77
N PHE A 95 -3.13 -2.70 20.49
CA PHE A 95 -1.77 -2.91 20.00
C PHE A 95 -0.97 -1.61 19.94
N GLU A 96 0.06 -1.51 20.76
CA GLU A 96 1.00 -0.38 20.80
C GLU A 96 2.02 -0.47 19.63
N TYR A 97 1.61 -0.04 18.44
CA TYR A 97 2.39 -0.21 17.20
C TYR A 97 3.67 0.62 17.12
N MET A 98 3.75 1.80 17.76
CA MET A 98 4.89 2.72 17.58
C MET A 98 6.25 2.12 17.94
N PRO A 99 6.43 1.40 19.06
CA PRO A 99 7.71 0.74 19.36
C PRO A 99 8.11 -0.25 18.26
N HIS A 100 7.15 -0.96 17.68
CA HIS A 100 7.39 -1.93 16.62
C HIS A 100 7.71 -1.25 15.29
N VAL A 101 7.09 -0.08 15.00
CA VAL A 101 7.43 0.73 13.81
C VAL A 101 8.89 1.17 13.87
N ASP A 102 9.36 1.63 15.03
CA ASP A 102 10.74 2.10 15.23
C ASP A 102 11.79 0.97 15.05
N GLU A 103 11.37 -0.29 15.22
CA GLU A 103 12.20 -1.47 14.99
C GLU A 103 12.14 -2.02 13.56
N THR A 104 11.22 -1.52 12.72
CA THR A 104 11.17 -1.96 11.32
C THR A 104 12.40 -1.50 10.55
N THR A 105 12.86 -2.34 9.64
CA THR A 105 13.90 -2.00 8.69
C THR A 105 13.36 -2.07 7.27
N GLN A 106 13.87 -1.22 6.38
CA GLN A 106 13.50 -1.26 4.97
C GLN A 106 13.74 -2.66 4.36
N ALA A 107 14.89 -3.27 4.64
CA ALA A 107 15.22 -4.61 4.15
C ALA A 107 14.22 -5.66 4.67
N GLY A 108 13.84 -5.59 5.94
CA GLY A 108 12.86 -6.50 6.54
C GLY A 108 11.49 -6.38 5.87
N ILE A 109 10.98 -5.14 5.72
CA ILE A 109 9.68 -4.91 5.06
C ILE A 109 9.72 -5.42 3.61
N GLN A 110 10.81 -5.14 2.87
CA GLN A 110 10.90 -5.58 1.47
C GLN A 110 11.06 -7.11 1.35
N SER A 111 11.62 -7.79 2.35
CA SER A 111 11.62 -9.26 2.42
C SER A 111 10.19 -9.82 2.60
N ASP A 112 9.37 -9.15 3.42
CA ASP A 112 7.97 -9.55 3.62
C ASP A 112 7.12 -9.28 2.36
N VAL A 113 7.36 -8.15 1.69
CA VAL A 113 6.73 -7.83 0.39
C VAL A 113 7.09 -8.88 -0.67
N ALA A 114 8.36 -9.31 -0.73
CA ALA A 114 8.78 -10.36 -1.66
C ALA A 114 8.02 -11.68 -1.43
N ALA A 115 7.78 -12.05 -0.17
CA ALA A 115 6.98 -13.25 0.16
C ALA A 115 5.52 -13.10 -0.28
N ALA A 116 4.92 -11.91 -0.11
CA ALA A 116 3.57 -11.63 -0.59
C ALA A 116 3.46 -11.66 -2.13
N VAL A 117 4.44 -11.09 -2.83
CA VAL A 117 4.53 -11.15 -4.30
C VAL A 117 4.65 -12.61 -4.76
N ALA A 118 5.50 -13.41 -4.10
CA ALA A 118 5.65 -14.84 -4.40
C ALA A 118 4.35 -15.64 -4.16
N TYR A 119 3.56 -15.29 -3.15
CA TYR A 119 2.25 -15.88 -2.91
C TYR A 119 1.28 -15.65 -4.08
N LEU A 120 1.37 -14.49 -4.73
CA LEU A 120 0.55 -14.11 -5.87
C LEU A 120 1.16 -14.50 -7.24
N ALA A 121 2.18 -15.33 -7.27
CA ALA A 121 2.95 -15.68 -8.49
C ALA A 121 2.14 -16.38 -9.59
N SER A 122 0.90 -16.81 -9.32
CA SER A 122 -0.02 -17.32 -10.35
C SER A 122 -0.60 -16.19 -11.23
N SER A 123 -0.50 -14.95 -10.80
CA SER A 123 -0.93 -13.76 -11.55
C SER A 123 0.22 -13.26 -12.43
N SER A 124 -0.10 -12.73 -13.62
CA SER A 124 0.91 -12.25 -14.57
C SER A 124 1.44 -10.84 -14.24
N ALA A 125 0.67 -10.06 -13.49
CA ALA A 125 1.01 -8.70 -13.11
C ALA A 125 0.71 -8.49 -11.62
N VAL A 126 1.71 -8.15 -10.81
CA VAL A 126 1.54 -7.87 -9.38
C VAL A 126 1.79 -6.39 -9.11
N PHE A 127 0.85 -5.77 -8.41
CA PHE A 127 0.91 -4.38 -7.98
C PHE A 127 1.04 -4.30 -6.46
N THR A 128 1.68 -3.24 -5.96
CA THR A 128 1.57 -2.85 -4.56
C THR A 128 0.66 -1.64 -4.43
N VAL A 129 -0.20 -1.63 -3.42
CA VAL A 129 -1.07 -0.50 -3.05
C VAL A 129 -0.86 -0.22 -1.57
N GLY A 130 -0.34 0.95 -1.24
CA GLY A 130 0.03 1.28 0.13
C GLY A 130 -0.55 2.60 0.63
N PHE A 131 -0.69 2.71 1.97
CA PHE A 131 -1.31 3.86 2.63
C PHE A 131 -0.38 4.41 3.70
N CYS A 132 -0.14 5.73 3.73
CA CYS A 132 0.73 6.37 4.72
C CYS A 132 2.14 5.74 4.72
N PHE A 133 2.51 5.04 5.79
CA PHE A 133 3.73 4.24 5.90
C PHE A 133 3.83 3.20 4.78
N GLY A 134 2.72 2.51 4.50
CA GLY A 134 2.61 1.57 3.39
C GLY A 134 2.72 2.24 2.02
N GLY A 135 2.25 3.47 1.85
CA GLY A 135 2.39 4.23 0.61
C GLY A 135 3.86 4.46 0.24
N ARG A 136 4.66 4.90 1.23
CA ARG A 136 6.11 4.97 1.08
C ARG A 136 6.72 3.62 0.72
N ASN A 137 6.33 2.56 1.43
CA ASN A 137 6.88 1.21 1.23
C ASN A 137 6.44 0.59 -0.10
N SER A 138 5.30 0.97 -0.65
CA SER A 138 4.85 0.60 -1.99
C SER A 138 5.82 1.13 -3.06
N TRP A 139 6.18 2.41 -3.01
CA TRP A 139 7.14 2.98 -3.95
C TRP A 139 8.56 2.41 -3.77
N LEU A 140 8.96 2.14 -2.52
CA LEU A 140 10.23 1.46 -2.23
C LEU A 140 10.25 0.02 -2.74
N ALA A 141 9.10 -0.65 -2.80
CA ALA A 141 9.00 -1.99 -3.38
C ALA A 141 9.29 -1.96 -4.90
N ALA A 142 8.87 -0.92 -5.62
CA ALA A 142 9.21 -0.72 -7.02
C ALA A 142 10.73 -0.53 -7.27
N ALA A 143 11.44 -0.03 -6.24
CA ALA A 143 12.91 0.13 -6.25
C ALA A 143 13.66 -1.09 -5.66
N SER A 144 12.97 -2.21 -5.37
CA SER A 144 13.58 -3.35 -4.64
C SER A 144 13.64 -4.63 -5.47
N GLY A 145 13.38 -4.55 -6.77
CA GLY A 145 13.59 -5.66 -7.71
C GLY A 145 12.56 -6.79 -7.61
N HIS A 146 11.35 -6.52 -7.12
CA HIS A 146 10.30 -7.53 -6.97
C HIS A 146 9.56 -7.88 -8.28
N GLY A 147 9.89 -7.21 -9.40
CA GLY A 147 9.24 -7.46 -10.69
C GLY A 147 7.77 -6.98 -10.72
N LEU A 148 7.46 -5.88 -10.01
CA LEU A 148 6.12 -5.34 -9.96
C LEU A 148 5.69 -4.77 -11.32
N ALA A 149 4.40 -4.87 -11.62
CA ALA A 149 3.76 -4.21 -12.76
C ALA A 149 3.46 -2.73 -12.48
N GLY A 150 3.38 -2.34 -11.21
CA GLY A 150 3.23 -0.95 -10.79
C GLY A 150 3.14 -0.82 -9.26
N ALA A 151 3.34 0.41 -8.76
CA ALA A 151 3.25 0.71 -7.34
C ALA A 151 2.42 1.97 -7.08
N ILE A 152 1.39 1.83 -6.25
CA ILE A 152 0.43 2.87 -5.91
C ILE A 152 0.62 3.26 -4.44
N GLY A 153 0.77 4.55 -4.16
CA GLY A 153 0.90 5.05 -2.80
C GLY A 153 -0.08 6.18 -2.52
N PHE A 154 -0.85 6.03 -1.44
CA PHE A 154 -1.73 7.05 -0.88
C PHE A 154 -0.97 7.78 0.23
N TYR A 155 -0.84 9.10 0.11
CA TYR A 155 -0.21 9.99 1.10
C TYR A 155 1.05 9.39 1.76
N GLY A 156 1.87 8.70 0.96
CA GLY A 156 3.18 8.21 1.38
C GLY A 156 4.20 9.34 1.44
N ARG A 157 5.10 9.33 2.44
CA ARG A 157 6.19 10.30 2.51
C ARG A 157 7.32 9.91 1.55
N PRO A 158 7.64 10.70 0.51
CA PRO A 158 8.62 10.30 -0.50
C PRO A 158 10.08 10.55 -0.09
N GLY A 159 10.33 11.51 0.81
CA GLY A 159 11.68 11.93 1.22
C GLY A 159 12.41 10.94 2.13
N VAL A 160 13.51 11.36 2.71
CA VAL A 160 14.35 10.59 3.65
C VAL A 160 13.55 10.09 4.84
N GLY A 161 13.81 8.88 5.30
CA GLY A 161 13.20 8.27 6.48
C GLY A 161 13.55 9.00 7.78
N ARG A 162 12.77 8.80 8.84
CA ARG A 162 13.05 9.36 10.16
C ARG A 162 14.38 8.84 10.74
N ASP A 163 14.76 7.64 10.35
CA ASP A 163 16.01 6.96 10.70
C ASP A 163 17.20 7.39 9.80
N GLY A 164 16.99 8.34 8.88
CA GLY A 164 17.98 8.78 7.90
C GLY A 164 18.13 7.87 6.68
N SER A 165 17.33 6.79 6.56
CA SER A 165 17.37 5.92 5.40
C SER A 165 16.89 6.62 4.12
N SER A 166 17.45 6.23 2.97
CA SER A 166 17.01 6.72 1.65
C SER A 166 15.54 6.43 1.42
N GLY A 167 14.80 7.45 0.99
CA GLY A 167 13.40 7.32 0.61
C GLY A 167 13.20 7.06 -0.87
N PRO A 168 11.94 6.98 -1.32
CA PRO A 168 11.61 6.84 -2.73
C PRO A 168 12.30 7.87 -3.62
N THR A 169 12.30 9.15 -3.22
CA THR A 169 12.96 10.24 -3.97
C THR A 169 14.45 9.99 -4.19
N GLN A 170 15.17 9.51 -3.15
CA GLN A 170 16.61 9.22 -3.25
C GLN A 170 16.90 7.93 -4.02
N ARG A 171 15.91 7.10 -4.23
CA ARG A 171 16.01 5.80 -4.92
C ARG A 171 15.26 5.78 -6.26
N ALA A 172 14.89 6.93 -6.79
CA ALA A 172 14.12 7.04 -8.03
C ALA A 172 14.79 6.30 -9.21
N GLU A 173 16.12 6.36 -9.33
CA GLU A 173 16.90 5.66 -10.36
C GLU A 173 16.83 4.11 -10.26
N GLU A 174 16.45 3.58 -9.08
CA GLU A 174 16.31 2.14 -8.87
C GLU A 174 14.89 1.63 -9.18
N ILE A 175 13.93 2.54 -9.41
CA ILE A 175 12.54 2.20 -9.66
C ILE A 175 12.40 1.56 -11.06
N ALA A 176 11.84 0.37 -11.09
CA ALA A 176 11.69 -0.43 -12.29
C ALA A 176 10.23 -0.68 -12.70
N ALA A 177 9.27 0.04 -12.10
CA ALA A 177 7.85 -0.09 -12.38
C ALA A 177 7.17 1.28 -12.41
N PRO A 178 6.05 1.45 -13.14
CA PRO A 178 5.24 2.68 -13.10
C PRO A 178 4.78 3.03 -11.69
N ILE A 179 4.67 4.33 -11.40
CA ILE A 179 4.29 4.88 -10.09
C ILE A 179 2.99 5.67 -10.19
N LEU A 180 2.07 5.43 -9.25
CA LEU A 180 0.94 6.32 -8.96
C LEU A 180 1.10 6.86 -7.54
N ALA A 181 1.12 8.19 -7.41
CA ALA A 181 1.19 8.89 -6.13
C ALA A 181 -0.07 9.74 -5.93
N LEU A 182 -0.86 9.43 -4.90
CA LEU A 182 -2.12 10.08 -4.56
C LEU A 182 -1.94 10.87 -3.26
N MET A 183 -1.74 12.18 -3.36
CA MET A 183 -1.23 13.04 -2.29
C MET A 183 -2.28 14.01 -1.78
N GLY A 184 -2.30 14.24 -0.47
CA GLY A 184 -3.08 15.34 0.12
C GLY A 184 -2.33 16.66 -0.02
N GLY A 185 -3.02 17.70 -0.56
CA GLY A 185 -2.43 19.02 -0.74
C GLY A 185 -2.38 19.88 0.55
N ASP A 186 -3.05 19.43 1.62
CA ASP A 186 -3.02 20.07 2.95
C ASP A 186 -2.52 19.07 4.02
N ASP A 187 -1.49 18.31 3.67
CA ASP A 187 -0.84 17.36 4.57
C ASP A 187 0.38 17.99 5.24
N PRO A 188 0.31 18.35 6.54
CA PRO A 188 1.43 19.00 7.23
C PRO A 188 2.65 18.07 7.40
N GLY A 189 2.48 16.76 7.22
CA GLY A 189 3.56 15.77 7.28
C GLY A 189 4.31 15.59 5.96
N ILE A 190 3.74 16.10 4.85
CA ILE A 190 4.31 15.98 3.49
C ILE A 190 4.17 17.33 2.78
N PRO A 191 5.13 18.25 2.96
CA PRO A 191 5.10 19.55 2.30
C PRO A 191 5.07 19.44 0.78
N GLN A 192 4.48 20.43 0.11
CA GLN A 192 4.43 20.45 -1.36
C GLN A 192 5.83 20.33 -1.99
N GLU A 193 6.84 20.90 -1.37
CA GLU A 193 8.23 20.80 -1.83
C GLU A 193 8.77 19.35 -1.88
N ASP A 194 8.32 18.48 -0.94
CA ASP A 194 8.68 17.05 -0.94
C ASP A 194 7.97 16.33 -2.09
N ILE A 195 6.73 16.72 -2.41
CA ILE A 195 5.95 16.16 -3.53
C ILE A 195 6.59 16.59 -4.85
N ASP A 196 6.92 17.87 -5.00
CA ASP A 196 7.56 18.41 -6.20
C ASP A 196 8.95 17.77 -6.43
N ALA A 197 9.72 17.56 -5.36
CA ALA A 197 11.01 16.87 -5.44
C ALA A 197 10.87 15.40 -5.85
N TRP A 198 9.79 14.74 -5.42
CA TRP A 198 9.48 13.37 -5.82
C TRP A 198 9.13 13.28 -7.30
N ASP A 199 8.23 14.12 -7.78
CA ASP A 199 7.84 14.21 -9.19
C ASP A 199 9.05 14.47 -10.10
N GLN A 200 9.89 15.46 -9.75
CA GLN A 200 11.13 15.77 -10.47
C GLN A 200 12.14 14.61 -10.47
N ALA A 201 12.24 13.85 -9.37
CA ALA A 201 13.16 12.72 -9.29
C ALA A 201 12.70 11.57 -10.19
N LEU A 202 11.39 11.31 -10.28
CA LEU A 202 10.81 10.33 -11.20
C LEU A 202 10.99 10.72 -12.66
N ASP A 203 10.75 12.01 -12.99
CA ASP A 203 11.03 12.57 -14.32
C ASP A 203 12.50 12.38 -14.72
N ALA A 204 13.42 12.77 -13.84
CA ALA A 204 14.88 12.67 -14.08
C ALA A 204 15.34 11.23 -14.27
N ALA A 205 14.72 10.27 -13.56
CA ALA A 205 14.99 8.84 -13.68
C ALA A 205 14.30 8.20 -14.90
N GLY A 206 13.41 8.93 -15.59
CA GLY A 206 12.65 8.39 -16.73
C GLY A 206 11.60 7.35 -16.33
N VAL A 207 11.13 7.38 -15.08
CA VAL A 207 10.09 6.49 -14.57
C VAL A 207 8.73 6.96 -15.06
N GLU A 208 7.91 6.06 -15.63
CA GLU A 208 6.52 6.38 -15.96
C GLU A 208 5.72 6.58 -14.66
N HIS A 209 5.09 7.74 -14.50
CA HIS A 209 4.42 8.06 -13.25
C HIS A 209 3.27 9.06 -13.41
N GLU A 210 2.42 9.10 -12.40
CA GLU A 210 1.38 10.10 -12.20
C GLU A 210 1.39 10.53 -10.72
N VAL A 211 1.59 11.83 -10.48
CA VAL A 211 1.50 12.44 -9.15
C VAL A 211 0.24 13.31 -9.10
N VAL A 212 -0.75 12.89 -8.32
CA VAL A 212 -2.02 13.60 -8.15
C VAL A 212 -2.05 14.24 -6.77
N VAL A 213 -2.23 15.56 -6.73
CA VAL A 213 -2.38 16.31 -5.49
C VAL A 213 -3.83 16.76 -5.36
N TYR A 214 -4.49 16.41 -4.28
CA TYR A 214 -5.86 16.81 -3.96
C TYR A 214 -5.84 18.09 -3.10
N PRO A 215 -6.14 19.28 -3.67
CA PRO A 215 -6.07 20.54 -2.94
C PRO A 215 -6.98 20.54 -1.71
N GLY A 216 -6.44 20.96 -0.56
CA GLY A 216 -7.18 20.99 0.71
C GLY A 216 -7.39 19.64 1.38
N ALA A 217 -7.11 18.52 0.72
CA ALA A 217 -7.20 17.20 1.33
C ALA A 217 -6.01 16.98 2.28
N PRO A 218 -6.26 16.53 3.53
CA PRO A 218 -5.20 16.26 4.50
C PRO A 218 -4.62 14.86 4.32
N HIS A 219 -3.63 14.52 5.16
CA HIS A 219 -3.26 13.13 5.40
C HIS A 219 -4.49 12.30 5.73
N SER A 220 -4.54 11.04 5.26
CA SER A 220 -5.67 10.13 5.53
C SER A 220 -7.03 10.59 4.95
N PHE A 221 -7.02 11.31 3.83
CA PHE A 221 -8.26 11.73 3.17
C PHE A 221 -9.10 10.54 2.66
N PHE A 222 -8.45 9.43 2.31
CA PHE A 222 -9.12 8.21 1.83
C PHE A 222 -9.63 7.32 2.97
N ASP A 223 -9.11 7.49 4.18
CA ASP A 223 -9.49 6.66 5.33
C ASP A 223 -10.24 7.48 6.39
N ARG A 224 -9.56 8.05 7.36
CA ARG A 224 -10.18 8.74 8.51
C ARG A 224 -11.04 9.95 8.12
N LYS A 225 -10.75 10.60 7.01
CA LYS A 225 -11.39 11.84 6.56
C LYS A 225 -12.29 11.65 5.35
N TYR A 226 -12.49 10.41 4.91
CA TYR A 226 -13.19 10.12 3.66
C TYR A 226 -14.58 10.75 3.55
N GLU A 227 -15.34 10.88 4.64
CA GLU A 227 -16.66 11.51 4.62
C GLU A 227 -16.60 12.98 4.23
N GLN A 228 -15.51 13.68 4.61
CA GLN A 228 -15.27 15.08 4.27
C GLN A 228 -14.64 15.25 2.89
N PHE A 229 -14.00 14.21 2.37
CA PHE A 229 -13.27 14.17 1.09
C PHE A 229 -13.75 13.01 0.22
N ALA A 230 -15.08 12.85 0.14
CA ALA A 230 -15.69 11.71 -0.57
C ALA A 230 -15.38 11.75 -2.08
N ALA A 231 -15.39 12.92 -2.69
CA ALA A 231 -15.09 13.07 -4.12
C ALA A 231 -13.62 12.77 -4.43
N GLU A 232 -12.69 13.23 -3.59
CA GLU A 232 -11.26 12.97 -3.70
C GLU A 232 -10.97 11.48 -3.46
N SER A 233 -11.66 10.87 -2.51
CA SER A 233 -11.53 9.43 -2.22
C SER A 233 -12.05 8.58 -3.38
N GLU A 234 -13.18 8.94 -3.97
CA GLU A 234 -13.73 8.27 -5.15
C GLU A 234 -12.81 8.41 -6.37
N ASP A 235 -12.31 9.61 -6.63
CA ASP A 235 -11.34 9.84 -7.73
C ASP A 235 -10.06 9.05 -7.52
N ALA A 236 -9.48 9.07 -6.30
CA ALA A 236 -8.27 8.32 -5.98
C ALA A 236 -8.45 6.81 -6.17
N TRP A 237 -9.59 6.26 -5.75
CA TRP A 237 -9.92 4.87 -5.97
C TRP A 237 -10.04 4.52 -7.46
N ASN A 238 -10.75 5.34 -8.22
CA ASN A 238 -10.95 5.14 -9.64
C ASN A 238 -9.62 5.24 -10.42
N ARG A 239 -8.72 6.17 -10.03
CA ARG A 239 -7.36 6.25 -10.60
C ARG A 239 -6.54 5.01 -10.28
N ALA A 240 -6.61 4.51 -9.05
CA ALA A 240 -5.92 3.27 -8.68
C ALA A 240 -6.37 2.08 -9.54
N LEU A 241 -7.68 1.92 -9.74
CA LEU A 241 -8.22 0.86 -10.61
C LEU A 241 -7.81 1.05 -12.08
N ALA A 242 -7.90 2.28 -12.61
CA ALA A 242 -7.51 2.59 -13.98
C ALA A 242 -5.99 2.37 -14.21
N PHE A 243 -5.18 2.69 -13.23
CA PHE A 243 -3.74 2.43 -13.26
C PHE A 243 -3.45 0.92 -13.29
N ILE A 244 -4.10 0.13 -12.45
CA ILE A 244 -3.97 -1.33 -12.47
C ILE A 244 -4.39 -1.89 -13.83
N ASP A 245 -5.56 -1.50 -14.35
CA ASP A 245 -6.07 -1.98 -15.65
C ASP A 245 -5.15 -1.57 -16.83
N ARG A 246 -4.47 -0.42 -16.73
CA ARG A 246 -3.54 0.06 -17.77
C ARG A 246 -2.26 -0.74 -17.89
N TYR A 247 -1.74 -1.23 -16.76
CA TYR A 247 -0.43 -1.91 -16.69
C TYR A 247 -0.54 -3.42 -16.43
N SER A 248 -1.75 -4.00 -16.56
CA SER A 248 -2.03 -5.44 -16.40
C SER A 248 -1.69 -6.27 -17.62
#